data_d3541ccd1a7c06d12d27b1e332903253
#
_entry.id   d3541ccd1a7c06d12d27b1e332903253
#
_cell.length_a   1.000
_cell.length_b   1.000
_cell.length_c   1.000
_cell.angle_alpha   90.00
_cell.angle_beta   90.00
_cell.angle_gamma   90.00
#
_symmetry.space_group_name_H-M   'P 1'
#
loop_
_entity.id
_entity.type
_entity.pdbx_description
1 polymer ?
#
loop_
_entity_poly.entity_id
_entity_poly.type
_entity_poly.pdbx_seq_one_letter_code
_entity_poly.pdbx_strand_id
1 'polypeptide(L)'
;TALELKGLIDMKAVGSLTVKSDHFALTAFAPLAEEFGKVKNFQGAVADVNLLWTNSGEDIAMSGTVVLEKLTGVAVYGDEEFPVGIDGKVAFNDKAVKSDKLLLTVDGQTAQLNGDLDFKDKDNIQGRGLLTADLLKIKNEEVRKLSVPFRIIDNKAQINTARAEFGGGRVDFLAEYDLGSGNVVAALDVEHVKTAPLHDRPYDVFTVDGSMAMKGIIKDDKFEVNLAADTVRLGWRDLLLQKVDFDIDADQNGLKINNFSAFTETGA
;
A
#
# COMPACT_ATOMS: atom_id res chain seq x y z
N THR A 1 -32.85 -1.87 -10.01
CA THR A 1 -31.74 -0.98 -10.39
C THR A 1 -32.19 -0.14 -11.56
N ALA A 2 -32.28 1.17 -11.39
CA ALA A 2 -32.59 2.11 -12.45
C ALA A 2 -31.32 2.83 -12.88
N LEU A 3 -30.99 2.79 -14.16
CA LEU A 3 -29.96 3.62 -14.77
C LEU A 3 -30.65 4.82 -15.43
N GLU A 4 -30.35 6.00 -14.93
CA GLU A 4 -30.86 7.23 -15.52
C GLU A 4 -29.78 7.85 -16.40
N LEU A 5 -30.13 8.08 -17.67
CA LEU A 5 -29.29 8.77 -18.64
C LEU A 5 -29.96 10.08 -19.03
N LYS A 6 -29.31 11.22 -18.81
CA LYS A 6 -29.76 12.54 -19.24
C LYS A 6 -28.62 13.26 -19.95
N GLY A 7 -28.91 13.82 -21.12
CA GLY A 7 -27.94 14.62 -21.84
C GLY A 7 -28.41 15.04 -23.21
N LEU A 8 -27.66 15.92 -23.83
CA LEU A 8 -27.77 16.34 -25.21
C LEU A 8 -26.43 16.07 -25.89
N ILE A 9 -26.47 15.29 -26.96
CA ILE A 9 -25.29 14.97 -27.79
C ILE A 9 -25.73 15.28 -29.23
N ASP A 10 -24.98 16.14 -29.93
CA ASP A 10 -25.20 16.41 -31.34
C ASP A 10 -24.66 15.29 -32.25
N MET A 11 -24.88 15.42 -33.55
CA MET A 11 -24.41 14.44 -34.55
C MET A 11 -22.90 14.38 -34.69
N LYS A 12 -22.17 15.33 -34.11
CA LYS A 12 -20.69 15.33 -34.02
C LYS A 12 -20.18 14.80 -32.67
N ALA A 13 -21.09 14.21 -31.87
CA ALA A 13 -20.84 13.78 -30.50
C ALA A 13 -20.43 14.90 -29.52
N VAL A 14 -20.69 16.16 -29.87
CA VAL A 14 -20.49 17.31 -28.97
C VAL A 14 -21.68 17.44 -28.03
N GLY A 15 -21.42 17.54 -26.72
CA GLY A 15 -22.50 17.64 -25.75
C GLY A 15 -22.13 17.17 -24.34
N SER A 16 -23.13 16.86 -23.55
CA SER A 16 -22.93 16.32 -22.22
C SER A 16 -23.88 15.17 -21.95
N LEU A 17 -23.45 14.21 -21.18
CA LEU A 17 -24.24 13.08 -20.71
C LEU A 17 -24.06 12.91 -19.19
N THR A 18 -25.16 12.92 -18.47
CA THR A 18 -25.17 12.55 -17.04
C THR A 18 -25.68 11.15 -16.89
N VAL A 19 -24.95 10.34 -16.15
CA VAL A 19 -25.32 8.96 -15.79
C VAL A 19 -25.53 8.92 -14.28
N LYS A 20 -26.70 8.47 -13.86
CA LYS A 20 -27.03 8.26 -12.44
C LYS A 20 -27.57 6.88 -12.22
N SER A 21 -27.19 6.28 -11.12
CA SER A 21 -27.74 5.01 -10.65
C SER A 21 -27.66 4.95 -9.13
N ASP A 22 -28.75 4.54 -8.49
CA ASP A 22 -28.77 4.37 -7.04
C ASP A 22 -28.08 3.08 -6.60
N HIS A 23 -28.08 2.08 -7.47
CA HIS A 23 -27.41 0.81 -7.18
C HIS A 23 -27.20 0.01 -8.46
N PHE A 24 -25.97 -0.49 -8.66
CA PHE A 24 -25.59 -1.26 -9.82
C PHE A 24 -24.69 -2.44 -9.40
N ALA A 25 -25.17 -3.67 -9.57
CA ALA A 25 -24.40 -4.87 -9.27
C ALA A 25 -23.28 -5.08 -10.30
N LEU A 26 -22.05 -5.25 -9.85
CA LEU A 26 -20.87 -5.40 -10.69
C LEU A 26 -20.56 -6.84 -11.07
N THR A 27 -21.34 -7.81 -10.64
CA THR A 27 -21.16 -9.23 -11.00
C THR A 27 -21.13 -9.49 -12.50
N ALA A 28 -21.81 -8.66 -13.29
CA ALA A 28 -21.78 -8.74 -14.75
C ALA A 28 -20.40 -8.42 -15.35
N PHE A 29 -19.53 -7.74 -14.59
CA PHE A 29 -18.18 -7.40 -14.99
C PHE A 29 -17.10 -8.34 -14.41
N ALA A 30 -17.50 -9.37 -13.67
CA ALA A 30 -16.58 -10.34 -13.09
C ALA A 30 -15.61 -10.94 -14.13
N PRO A 31 -16.04 -11.33 -15.36
CA PRO A 31 -15.11 -11.84 -16.36
C PRO A 31 -14.02 -10.84 -16.77
N LEU A 32 -14.36 -9.53 -16.83
CA LEU A 32 -13.39 -8.48 -17.13
C LEU A 32 -12.40 -8.27 -15.96
N ALA A 33 -12.89 -8.32 -14.72
CA ALA A 33 -12.04 -8.22 -13.53
C ALA A 33 -11.06 -9.40 -13.47
N GLU A 34 -11.48 -10.60 -13.83
CA GLU A 34 -10.63 -11.79 -13.89
C GLU A 34 -9.57 -11.68 -14.99
N GLU A 35 -9.96 -11.23 -16.17
CA GLU A 35 -9.04 -11.11 -17.30
C GLU A 35 -7.97 -10.03 -17.11
N PHE A 36 -8.37 -8.84 -16.66
CA PHE A 36 -7.47 -7.69 -16.58
C PHE A 36 -6.88 -7.45 -15.19
N GLY A 37 -7.59 -7.85 -14.13
CA GLY A 37 -7.26 -7.50 -12.75
C GLY A 37 -6.59 -8.62 -11.94
N LYS A 38 -6.47 -9.82 -12.47
CA LYS A 38 -6.06 -11.02 -11.67
C LYS A 38 -6.90 -11.19 -10.39
N VAL A 39 -8.17 -10.80 -10.45
CA VAL A 39 -9.11 -10.89 -9.33
C VAL A 39 -10.22 -11.87 -9.70
N LYS A 40 -10.28 -13.00 -8.99
CA LYS A 40 -11.33 -14.02 -9.15
C LYS A 40 -12.53 -13.71 -8.25
N ASN A 41 -13.69 -14.28 -8.59
CA ASN A 41 -14.91 -14.20 -7.79
C ASN A 41 -15.34 -12.77 -7.44
N PHE A 42 -15.19 -11.85 -8.38
CA PHE A 42 -15.50 -10.44 -8.20
C PHE A 42 -17.00 -10.25 -7.95
N GLN A 43 -17.36 -9.61 -6.83
CA GLN A 43 -18.72 -9.36 -6.38
C GLN A 43 -18.83 -7.97 -5.76
N GLY A 44 -20.06 -7.49 -5.61
CA GLY A 44 -20.39 -6.23 -4.97
C GLY A 44 -21.23 -5.33 -5.85
N ALA A 45 -21.38 -4.10 -5.41
CA ALA A 45 -22.17 -3.13 -6.10
C ALA A 45 -21.49 -1.76 -6.15
N VAL A 46 -21.93 -0.97 -7.08
CA VAL A 46 -21.67 0.47 -7.12
C VAL A 46 -22.98 1.16 -6.82
N ALA A 47 -22.98 1.99 -5.80
CA ALA A 47 -24.12 2.81 -5.41
C ALA A 47 -23.82 4.30 -5.66
N ASP A 48 -24.87 5.11 -5.67
CA ASP A 48 -24.77 6.56 -5.83
C ASP A 48 -23.85 6.99 -6.98
N VAL A 49 -23.96 6.30 -8.12
CA VAL A 49 -23.23 6.69 -9.33
C VAL A 49 -23.76 8.02 -9.82
N ASN A 50 -22.88 8.99 -9.93
CA ASN A 50 -23.18 10.29 -10.53
C ASN A 50 -22.02 10.70 -11.41
N LEU A 51 -22.13 10.43 -12.70
CA LEU A 51 -21.11 10.71 -13.71
C LEU A 51 -21.58 11.79 -14.64
N LEU A 52 -20.69 12.73 -14.97
CA LEU A 52 -20.85 13.72 -16.01
C LEU A 52 -19.78 13.52 -17.06
N TRP A 53 -20.20 13.24 -18.27
CA TRP A 53 -19.36 13.24 -19.45
C TRP A 53 -19.64 14.50 -20.27
N THR A 54 -18.60 15.18 -20.74
CA THR A 54 -18.69 16.34 -21.61
C THR A 54 -17.73 16.19 -22.78
N ASN A 55 -18.17 16.61 -23.96
CA ASN A 55 -17.34 16.71 -25.13
C ASN A 55 -17.62 18.06 -25.82
N SER A 56 -16.61 18.92 -25.88
CA SER A 56 -16.69 20.23 -26.55
C SER A 56 -16.29 20.18 -28.02
N GLY A 57 -15.87 19.01 -28.53
CA GLY A 57 -15.29 18.82 -29.85
C GLY A 57 -13.77 18.94 -29.86
N GLU A 58 -13.21 19.70 -28.94
CA GLU A 58 -11.74 19.81 -28.72
C GLU A 58 -11.30 19.02 -27.51
N ASP A 59 -12.11 19.01 -26.44
CA ASP A 59 -11.81 18.35 -25.19
C ASP A 59 -12.93 17.38 -24.78
N ILE A 60 -12.53 16.22 -24.33
CA ILE A 60 -13.42 15.24 -23.67
C ILE A 60 -13.06 15.20 -22.19
N ALA A 61 -14.05 15.40 -21.33
CA ALA A 61 -13.85 15.30 -19.90
C ALA A 61 -14.90 14.39 -19.25
N MET A 62 -14.48 13.67 -18.24
CA MET A 62 -15.36 12.86 -17.41
C MET A 62 -15.11 13.19 -15.94
N SER A 63 -16.18 13.41 -15.19
CA SER A 63 -16.09 13.63 -13.75
C SER A 63 -17.26 12.97 -13.04
N GLY A 64 -17.09 12.72 -11.75
CA GLY A 64 -18.19 12.17 -10.99
C GLY A 64 -17.81 11.64 -9.62
N THR A 65 -18.79 11.01 -9.03
CA THR A 65 -18.63 10.27 -7.77
C THR A 65 -19.23 8.88 -7.90
N VAL A 66 -18.61 7.94 -7.22
CA VAL A 66 -19.00 6.54 -7.16
C VAL A 66 -18.88 6.08 -5.71
N VAL A 67 -19.90 5.46 -5.18
CA VAL A 67 -19.81 4.73 -3.91
C VAL A 67 -19.65 3.25 -4.22
N LEU A 68 -18.55 2.68 -3.75
CA LEU A 68 -18.26 1.26 -3.87
C LEU A 68 -18.84 0.55 -2.64
N GLU A 69 -19.73 -0.41 -2.85
CA GLU A 69 -20.36 -1.16 -1.77
C GLU A 69 -19.87 -2.60 -1.76
N LYS A 70 -19.04 -2.92 -0.77
CA LYS A 70 -18.55 -4.27 -0.50
C LYS A 70 -18.05 -4.96 -1.76
N LEU A 71 -17.24 -4.25 -2.54
CA LEU A 71 -16.53 -4.91 -3.64
C LEU A 71 -15.59 -5.93 -3.03
N THR A 72 -15.76 -7.18 -3.38
CA THR A 72 -14.94 -8.28 -2.89
C THR A 72 -14.49 -9.15 -4.04
N GLY A 73 -13.39 -9.84 -3.83
CA GLY A 73 -12.83 -10.78 -4.79
C GLY A 73 -11.68 -11.54 -4.16
N VAL A 74 -11.00 -12.32 -4.96
CA VAL A 74 -9.79 -13.04 -4.58
C VAL A 74 -8.67 -12.59 -5.49
N ALA A 75 -7.71 -11.87 -4.95
CA ALA A 75 -6.49 -11.49 -5.66
C ALA A 75 -5.53 -12.69 -5.71
N VAL A 76 -4.87 -12.88 -6.86
CA VAL A 76 -3.89 -13.96 -7.08
C VAL A 76 -2.51 -13.33 -7.23
N TYR A 77 -1.57 -13.73 -6.38
CA TYR A 77 -0.18 -13.31 -6.45
C TYR A 77 0.74 -14.54 -6.35
N GLY A 78 1.41 -14.87 -7.44
CA GLY A 78 2.11 -16.15 -7.55
C GLY A 78 1.12 -17.33 -7.43
N ASP A 79 1.40 -18.22 -6.48
CA ASP A 79 0.54 -19.36 -6.14
C ASP A 79 -0.41 -19.09 -4.96
N GLU A 80 -0.37 -17.88 -4.40
CA GLU A 80 -1.19 -17.52 -3.23
C GLU A 80 -2.46 -16.77 -3.64
N GLU A 81 -3.54 -17.04 -2.93
CA GLU A 81 -4.85 -16.40 -3.13
C GLU A 81 -5.25 -15.65 -1.86
N PHE A 82 -5.62 -14.37 -2.02
CA PHE A 82 -5.99 -13.49 -0.89
C PHE A 82 -7.39 -12.94 -1.11
N PRO A 83 -8.34 -13.14 -0.20
CA PRO A 83 -9.60 -12.40 -0.18
C PRO A 83 -9.33 -10.90 -0.06
N VAL A 84 -9.86 -10.14 -1.00
CA VAL A 84 -9.70 -8.67 -1.03
C VAL A 84 -11.06 -7.99 -1.06
N GLY A 85 -11.11 -6.78 -0.56
CA GLY A 85 -12.32 -5.96 -0.60
C GLY A 85 -12.03 -4.48 -0.64
N ILE A 86 -12.96 -3.73 -1.21
CA ILE A 86 -12.94 -2.28 -1.25
C ILE A 86 -14.35 -1.76 -0.97
N ASP A 87 -14.44 -0.80 -0.06
CA ASP A 87 -15.69 -0.12 0.31
C ASP A 87 -15.44 1.36 0.50
N GLY A 88 -16.32 2.22 0.03
CA GLY A 88 -16.21 3.66 0.22
C GLY A 88 -16.51 4.50 -1.01
N LYS A 89 -16.30 5.82 -0.86
CA LYS A 89 -16.62 6.80 -1.89
C LYS A 89 -15.36 7.28 -2.61
N VAL A 90 -15.45 7.31 -3.93
CA VAL A 90 -14.42 7.84 -4.81
C VAL A 90 -15.03 8.98 -5.65
N ALA A 91 -14.37 10.13 -5.65
CA ALA A 91 -14.64 11.22 -6.57
C ALA A 91 -13.51 11.30 -7.59
N PHE A 92 -13.82 11.57 -8.83
CA PHE A 92 -12.80 11.65 -9.87
C PHE A 92 -13.19 12.68 -10.95
N ASN A 93 -12.21 13.12 -11.67
CA ASN A 93 -12.33 13.81 -12.94
C ASN A 93 -11.22 13.31 -13.89
N ASP A 94 -11.14 13.87 -15.10
CA ASP A 94 -10.12 13.56 -16.11
C ASP A 94 -8.67 13.81 -15.66
N LYS A 95 -8.47 14.45 -14.52
CA LYS A 95 -7.15 14.88 -14.00
C LYS A 95 -6.85 14.42 -12.59
N ALA A 96 -7.84 13.95 -11.84
CA ALA A 96 -7.65 13.61 -10.43
C ALA A 96 -8.62 12.55 -9.94
N VAL A 97 -8.17 11.79 -8.94
CA VAL A 97 -8.99 10.88 -8.13
C VAL A 97 -8.83 11.26 -6.66
N LYS A 98 -9.93 11.26 -5.92
CA LYS A 98 -9.96 11.57 -4.50
C LYS A 98 -10.84 10.58 -3.75
N SER A 99 -10.39 10.16 -2.58
CA SER A 99 -11.22 9.47 -1.59
C SER A 99 -10.96 10.04 -0.20
N ASP A 100 -12.05 10.36 0.52
CA ASP A 100 -11.96 10.81 1.91
C ASP A 100 -12.02 9.62 2.89
N LYS A 101 -12.52 8.48 2.45
CA LYS A 101 -12.57 7.24 3.23
C LYS A 101 -12.79 6.05 2.31
N LEU A 102 -11.71 5.34 2.00
CA LEU A 102 -11.76 4.08 1.28
C LEU A 102 -11.29 2.97 2.22
N LEU A 103 -12.13 1.99 2.46
CA LEU A 103 -11.79 0.81 3.25
C LEU A 103 -11.23 -0.25 2.32
N LEU A 104 -10.02 -0.68 2.60
CA LEU A 104 -9.32 -1.75 1.89
C LEU A 104 -9.28 -2.96 2.82
N THR A 105 -9.75 -4.09 2.35
CA THR A 105 -9.73 -5.33 3.12
C THR A 105 -8.86 -6.35 2.41
N VAL A 106 -7.95 -6.98 3.12
CA VAL A 106 -7.13 -8.09 2.64
C VAL A 106 -7.12 -9.17 3.71
N ASP A 107 -7.51 -10.37 3.34
CA ASP A 107 -7.60 -11.53 4.25
C ASP A 107 -8.37 -11.21 5.56
N GLY A 108 -9.51 -10.53 5.42
CA GLY A 108 -10.37 -10.13 6.54
C GLY A 108 -9.86 -8.96 7.38
N GLN A 109 -8.74 -8.38 7.05
CA GLN A 109 -8.14 -7.25 7.76
C GLN A 109 -8.39 -5.95 7.01
N THR A 110 -8.75 -4.91 7.71
CA THR A 110 -9.17 -3.65 7.11
C THR A 110 -8.21 -2.52 7.41
N ALA A 111 -7.81 -1.81 6.37
CA ALA A 111 -7.13 -0.52 6.42
C ALA A 111 -8.00 0.57 5.79
N GLN A 112 -7.86 1.79 6.25
CA GLN A 112 -8.52 2.95 5.69
C GLN A 112 -7.52 3.79 4.91
N LEU A 113 -7.88 4.13 3.66
CA LEU A 113 -7.13 5.03 2.81
C LEU A 113 -7.91 6.34 2.60
N ASN A 114 -7.26 7.46 2.88
CA ASN A 114 -7.69 8.80 2.52
C ASN A 114 -6.64 9.39 1.58
N GLY A 115 -7.02 10.04 0.52
CA GLY A 115 -6.02 10.65 -0.35
C GLY A 115 -6.57 11.20 -1.64
N ASP A 116 -5.67 11.90 -2.34
CA ASP A 116 -5.88 12.45 -3.66
C ASP A 116 -4.68 12.15 -4.56
N LEU A 117 -4.97 11.87 -5.82
CA LEU A 117 -3.99 11.72 -6.90
C LEU A 117 -4.35 12.69 -8.03
N ASP A 118 -3.38 13.46 -8.49
CA ASP A 118 -3.47 14.34 -9.65
C ASP A 118 -2.58 13.76 -10.77
N PHE A 119 -3.17 13.55 -11.94
CA PHE A 119 -2.52 13.01 -13.13
C PHE A 119 -2.75 13.90 -14.35
N LYS A 120 -2.85 15.22 -14.14
CA LYS A 120 -2.90 16.21 -15.23
C LYS A 120 -1.75 16.07 -16.19
N ASP A 121 -0.58 15.77 -15.63
CA ASP A 121 0.60 15.40 -16.37
C ASP A 121 0.84 13.91 -16.20
N LYS A 122 0.71 13.14 -17.28
CA LYS A 122 0.88 11.67 -17.27
C LYS A 122 2.31 11.25 -16.89
N ASP A 123 3.27 12.14 -17.17
CA ASP A 123 4.68 11.90 -16.87
C ASP A 123 5.06 12.39 -15.46
N ASN A 124 4.15 13.10 -14.77
CA ASN A 124 4.39 13.64 -13.44
C ASN A 124 3.12 13.52 -12.57
N ILE A 125 2.89 12.32 -12.08
CA ILE A 125 1.79 12.04 -11.15
C ILE A 125 2.12 12.68 -9.79
N GLN A 126 1.15 13.41 -9.24
CA GLN A 126 1.24 13.99 -7.91
C GLN A 126 0.12 13.47 -7.03
N GLY A 127 0.38 13.39 -5.74
CA GLY A 127 -0.64 12.94 -4.82
C GLY A 127 -0.18 12.93 -3.37
N ARG A 128 -1.15 12.73 -2.51
CA ARG A 128 -0.91 12.57 -1.07
C ARG A 128 -2.03 11.75 -0.45
N GLY A 129 -1.72 11.13 0.65
CA GLY A 129 -2.73 10.39 1.38
C GLY A 129 -2.23 9.89 2.73
N LEU A 130 -3.13 9.23 3.39
CA LEU A 130 -2.91 8.59 4.68
C LEU A 130 -3.56 7.21 4.67
N LEU A 131 -2.77 6.18 4.87
CA LEU A 131 -3.24 4.82 5.14
C LEU A 131 -3.17 4.58 6.64
N THR A 132 -4.28 4.12 7.23
CA THR A 132 -4.35 3.78 8.65
C THR A 132 -4.97 2.40 8.85
N ALA A 133 -4.52 1.70 9.88
CA ALA A 133 -5.17 0.49 10.36
C ALA A 133 -5.01 0.37 11.87
N ASP A 134 -6.09 0.02 12.56
CA ASP A 134 -6.04 -0.17 14.02
C ASP A 134 -5.30 -1.47 14.38
N LEU A 135 -5.50 -2.51 13.59
CA LEU A 135 -4.89 -3.82 13.75
C LEU A 135 -4.75 -4.51 12.40
N LEU A 136 -3.54 -4.94 12.11
CA LEU A 136 -3.23 -5.88 11.03
C LEU A 136 -2.53 -7.11 11.63
N LYS A 137 -2.89 -8.29 11.15
CA LYS A 137 -2.23 -9.54 11.50
C LYS A 137 -1.40 -10.03 10.33
N ILE A 138 -0.12 -10.18 10.54
CA ILE A 138 0.81 -10.72 9.56
C ILE A 138 1.36 -12.03 10.11
N LYS A 139 0.81 -13.15 9.63
CA LYS A 139 1.05 -14.48 10.20
C LYS A 139 0.63 -14.51 11.68
N ASN A 140 1.57 -14.68 12.60
CA ASN A 140 1.32 -14.73 14.05
C ASN A 140 1.58 -13.39 14.77
N GLU A 141 1.96 -12.36 14.02
CA GLU A 141 2.32 -11.06 14.56
C GLU A 141 1.21 -10.03 14.37
N GLU A 142 1.07 -9.11 15.31
CA GLU A 142 0.10 -8.02 15.26
C GLU A 142 0.81 -6.67 15.06
N VAL A 143 0.43 -5.97 14.01
CA VAL A 143 0.77 -4.56 13.79
C VAL A 143 -0.41 -3.71 14.20
N ARG A 144 -0.25 -2.83 15.16
CA ARG A 144 -1.30 -1.99 15.71
C ARG A 144 -1.05 -0.51 15.42
N LYS A 145 -2.12 0.27 15.37
CA LYS A 145 -2.07 1.72 15.20
C LYS A 145 -1.20 2.16 14.01
N LEU A 146 -1.28 1.41 12.92
CA LEU A 146 -0.56 1.75 11.71
C LEU A 146 -1.04 3.10 11.16
N SER A 147 -0.10 3.99 10.87
CA SER A 147 -0.34 5.29 10.24
C SER A 147 0.77 5.57 9.24
N VAL A 148 0.42 5.59 7.94
CA VAL A 148 1.36 5.75 6.84
C VAL A 148 0.94 6.97 6.00
N PRO A 149 1.41 8.18 6.35
CA PRO A 149 1.25 9.33 5.48
C PRO A 149 2.19 9.17 4.27
N PHE A 150 1.64 9.35 3.08
CA PHE A 150 2.42 9.29 1.85
C PHE A 150 2.16 10.48 0.95
N ARG A 151 3.10 10.75 0.07
CA ARG A 151 2.95 11.70 -1.03
C ARG A 151 3.67 11.20 -2.28
N ILE A 152 3.20 11.63 -3.43
CA ILE A 152 3.83 11.39 -4.71
C ILE A 152 4.14 12.75 -5.29
N ILE A 153 5.40 13.03 -5.57
CA ILE A 153 5.90 14.29 -6.15
C ILE A 153 7.01 13.93 -7.12
N ASP A 154 6.96 14.49 -8.31
CA ASP A 154 8.00 14.29 -9.35
C ASP A 154 8.28 12.80 -9.59
N ASN A 155 7.23 12.00 -9.72
CA ASN A 155 7.30 10.53 -9.87
C ASN A 155 8.01 9.79 -8.74
N LYS A 156 8.11 10.38 -7.55
CA LYS A 156 8.63 9.73 -6.36
C LYS A 156 7.55 9.54 -5.32
N ALA A 157 7.32 8.31 -4.94
CA ALA A 157 6.47 7.98 -3.80
C ALA A 157 7.29 8.12 -2.51
N GLN A 158 6.81 8.92 -1.56
CA GLN A 158 7.51 9.23 -0.32
C GLN A 158 6.63 8.95 0.89
N ILE A 159 7.20 8.26 1.86
CA ILE A 159 6.67 8.06 3.19
C ILE A 159 7.62 8.78 4.15
N ASN A 160 7.21 9.94 4.69
CA ASN A 160 8.11 10.74 5.51
C ASN A 160 8.20 10.27 6.95
N THR A 161 7.13 9.69 7.50
CA THR A 161 7.11 9.12 8.84
C THR A 161 5.88 8.23 8.97
N ALA A 162 6.01 6.97 8.68
CA ALA A 162 5.00 5.97 9.06
C ALA A 162 5.28 5.52 10.49
N ARG A 163 4.23 5.14 11.21
CA ARG A 163 4.30 4.67 12.60
C ARG A 163 3.43 3.45 12.80
N ALA A 164 3.90 2.54 13.62
CA ALA A 164 3.14 1.39 14.07
C ALA A 164 3.59 0.94 15.45
N GLU A 165 2.73 0.21 16.14
CA GLU A 165 3.09 -0.62 17.29
C GLU A 165 3.23 -2.06 16.82
N PHE A 166 4.36 -2.68 17.12
CA PHE A 166 4.66 -4.06 16.74
C PHE A 166 5.45 -4.74 17.87
N GLY A 167 5.10 -5.98 18.19
CA GLY A 167 5.81 -6.74 19.22
C GLY A 167 5.84 -6.07 20.61
N GLY A 168 4.87 -5.20 20.91
CA GLY A 168 4.83 -4.42 22.16
C GLY A 168 5.74 -3.20 22.16
N GLY A 169 6.45 -2.94 21.09
CA GLY A 169 7.31 -1.76 20.88
C GLY A 169 6.76 -0.83 19.80
N ARG A 170 7.58 0.14 19.43
CA ARG A 170 7.27 1.14 18.41
C ARG A 170 8.16 0.94 17.19
N VAL A 171 7.58 1.18 16.05
CA VAL A 171 8.27 1.19 14.76
C VAL A 171 7.96 2.49 14.04
N ASP A 172 9.00 3.26 13.70
CA ASP A 172 8.93 4.40 12.81
C ASP A 172 9.63 4.05 11.49
N PHE A 173 9.01 4.40 10.37
CA PHE A 173 9.48 4.04 9.05
C PHE A 173 9.41 5.24 8.12
N LEU A 174 10.44 5.42 7.29
CA LEU A 174 10.43 6.36 6.17
C LEU A 174 10.92 5.66 4.89
N ALA A 175 10.42 6.09 3.75
CA ALA A 175 10.85 5.57 2.47
C ALA A 175 10.67 6.58 1.34
N GLU A 176 11.51 6.48 0.33
CA GLU A 176 11.33 7.09 -0.98
C GLU A 176 11.51 6.00 -2.05
N TYR A 177 10.58 5.98 -3.00
CA TYR A 177 10.61 5.09 -4.15
C TYR A 177 10.42 5.88 -5.43
N ASP A 178 11.35 5.79 -6.34
CA ASP A 178 11.29 6.41 -7.67
C ASP A 178 10.52 5.51 -8.63
N LEU A 179 9.34 5.96 -9.07
CA LEU A 179 8.42 5.19 -9.92
C LEU A 179 9.00 4.89 -11.32
N GLY A 180 9.94 5.70 -11.78
CA GLY A 180 10.57 5.53 -13.09
C GLY A 180 11.75 4.57 -13.07
N SER A 181 12.69 4.80 -12.17
CA SER A 181 13.94 4.01 -12.08
C SER A 181 13.81 2.76 -11.20
N GLY A 182 12.85 2.73 -10.26
CA GLY A 182 12.72 1.68 -9.26
C GLY A 182 13.69 1.84 -8.10
N ASN A 183 14.41 2.95 -8.00
CA ASN A 183 15.28 3.21 -6.86
C ASN A 183 14.48 3.31 -5.57
N VAL A 184 14.96 2.68 -4.52
CA VAL A 184 14.38 2.72 -3.18
C VAL A 184 15.43 3.14 -2.16
N VAL A 185 15.01 4.02 -1.24
CA VAL A 185 15.75 4.35 -0.02
C VAL A 185 14.74 4.27 1.13
N ALA A 186 15.07 3.56 2.19
CA ALA A 186 14.22 3.46 3.35
C ALA A 186 15.03 3.45 4.64
N ALA A 187 14.42 3.88 5.72
CA ALA A 187 14.98 3.73 7.07
C ALA A 187 13.89 3.29 8.03
N LEU A 188 14.27 2.51 9.00
CA LEU A 188 13.43 1.92 10.03
C LEU A 188 14.07 2.17 11.38
N ASP A 189 13.32 2.82 12.28
CA ASP A 189 13.66 2.94 13.69
C ASP A 189 12.75 2.03 14.51
N VAL A 190 13.34 1.22 15.36
CA VAL A 190 12.61 0.30 16.23
C VAL A 190 12.97 0.57 17.69
N GLU A 191 11.95 0.58 18.54
CA GLU A 191 12.09 0.82 19.97
C GLU A 191 11.34 -0.26 20.75
N HIS A 192 12.07 -1.07 21.51
CA HIS A 192 11.55 -2.14 22.38
C HIS A 192 10.67 -3.18 21.64
N VAL A 193 10.96 -3.41 20.37
CA VAL A 193 10.22 -4.41 19.59
C VAL A 193 10.63 -5.81 20.00
N LYS A 194 9.63 -6.63 20.37
CA LYS A 194 9.81 -8.06 20.61
C LYS A 194 9.28 -8.82 19.41
N THR A 195 10.09 -9.65 18.85
CA THR A 195 9.71 -10.49 17.71
C THR A 195 10.00 -11.95 18.03
N ALA A 196 9.07 -12.82 17.68
CA ALA A 196 9.34 -14.25 17.67
C ALA A 196 10.20 -14.59 16.44
N PRO A 197 11.12 -15.56 16.54
CA PRO A 197 11.87 -15.99 15.39
C PRO A 197 10.97 -16.59 14.32
N LEU A 198 11.37 -16.49 13.07
CA LEU A 198 10.66 -16.95 11.87
C LEU A 198 10.39 -18.46 11.80
N HIS A 199 10.72 -19.22 12.83
CA HIS A 199 10.49 -20.65 12.94
C HIS A 199 9.73 -21.00 14.22
N ASP A 200 8.96 -22.08 14.18
CA ASP A 200 8.04 -22.65 15.18
C ASP A 200 8.65 -22.95 16.58
N ARG A 201 9.58 -22.13 17.02
CA ARG A 201 10.16 -22.22 18.36
C ARG A 201 9.62 -21.13 19.27
N PRO A 202 8.57 -21.39 20.05
CA PRO A 202 7.86 -20.35 20.83
C PRO A 202 8.70 -19.74 21.98
N TYR A 203 9.95 -20.14 22.14
CA TYR A 203 10.79 -19.72 23.28
C TYR A 203 11.86 -18.68 22.91
N ASP A 204 12.03 -18.37 21.65
CA ASP A 204 13.08 -17.47 21.21
C ASP A 204 12.46 -16.09 20.86
N VAL A 205 12.23 -15.27 21.87
CA VAL A 205 11.80 -13.87 21.68
C VAL A 205 13.06 -13.02 21.63
N PHE A 206 13.22 -12.28 20.55
CA PHE A 206 14.23 -11.24 20.41
C PHE A 206 13.64 -9.89 20.77
N THR A 207 14.39 -9.08 21.49
CA THR A 207 14.10 -7.64 21.65
C THR A 207 15.05 -6.89 20.74
N VAL A 208 14.50 -5.98 19.95
CA VAL A 208 15.26 -5.18 18.99
C VAL A 208 15.05 -3.71 19.30
N ASP A 209 16.15 -2.98 19.42
CA ASP A 209 16.20 -1.51 19.50
C ASP A 209 17.24 -1.00 18.52
N GLY A 210 16.96 0.08 17.81
CA GLY A 210 17.92 0.75 16.96
C GLY A 210 17.40 1.09 15.58
N SER A 211 18.30 1.52 14.71
CA SER A 211 17.99 2.03 13.39
C SER A 211 18.61 1.15 12.30
N MET A 212 17.85 0.93 11.23
CA MET A 212 18.28 0.21 10.05
C MET A 212 17.99 1.04 8.81
N ALA A 213 18.83 0.92 7.80
CA ALA A 213 18.65 1.59 6.51
C ALA A 213 18.65 0.56 5.38
N MET A 214 17.89 0.85 4.33
CA MET A 214 17.85 0.09 3.09
C MET A 214 18.03 1.02 1.91
N LYS A 215 18.80 0.63 0.92
CA LYS A 215 18.89 1.30 -0.37
C LYS A 215 19.02 0.26 -1.48
N GLY A 216 18.51 0.54 -2.66
CA GLY A 216 18.65 -0.38 -3.78
C GLY A 216 17.70 -0.07 -4.92
N ILE A 217 17.41 -1.09 -5.70
CA ILE A 217 16.50 -1.05 -6.85
C ILE A 217 15.47 -2.17 -6.68
N ILE A 218 14.20 -1.82 -6.87
CA ILE A 218 13.10 -2.79 -6.91
C ILE A 218 12.28 -2.46 -8.15
N LYS A 219 12.36 -3.28 -9.18
CA LYS A 219 11.68 -3.05 -10.46
C LYS A 219 11.48 -4.35 -11.23
N ASP A 220 10.32 -4.50 -11.86
CA ASP A 220 10.00 -5.60 -12.80
C ASP A 220 10.26 -7.00 -12.19
N ASP A 221 9.75 -7.24 -10.96
CA ASP A 221 9.94 -8.47 -10.17
C ASP A 221 11.39 -8.79 -9.80
N LYS A 222 12.31 -7.84 -9.96
CA LYS A 222 13.71 -7.94 -9.55
C LYS A 222 13.98 -6.96 -8.42
N PHE A 223 14.83 -7.39 -7.51
CA PHE A 223 15.35 -6.52 -6.47
C PHE A 223 16.85 -6.73 -6.28
N GLU A 224 17.53 -5.65 -5.96
CA GLU A 224 18.91 -5.62 -5.51
C GLU A 224 18.98 -4.56 -4.42
N VAL A 225 19.10 -4.97 -3.18
CA VAL A 225 19.05 -4.08 -2.02
C VAL A 225 20.22 -4.32 -1.09
N ASN A 226 20.73 -3.25 -0.52
CA ASN A 226 21.66 -3.25 0.58
C ASN A 226 20.93 -2.87 1.86
N LEU A 227 21.09 -3.66 2.89
CA LEU A 227 20.56 -3.46 4.24
C LEU A 227 21.73 -3.18 5.16
N ALA A 228 21.70 -2.07 5.87
CA ALA A 228 22.70 -1.69 6.83
C ALA A 228 22.08 -1.32 8.17
N ALA A 229 22.73 -1.70 9.26
CA ALA A 229 22.39 -1.25 10.59
C ALA A 229 23.66 -0.87 11.34
N ASP A 230 23.55 0.19 12.12
CA ASP A 230 24.56 0.69 13.03
C ASP A 230 23.91 0.89 14.40
N THR A 231 24.56 0.43 15.46
CA THR A 231 24.08 0.58 16.84
C THR A 231 22.78 -0.13 17.21
N VAL A 232 22.39 -1.16 16.49
CA VAL A 232 21.25 -2.01 16.89
C VAL A 232 21.57 -2.78 18.16
N ARG A 233 20.61 -2.88 19.07
CA ARG A 233 20.68 -3.76 20.23
C ARG A 233 19.78 -4.95 20.01
N LEU A 234 20.31 -6.13 20.28
CA LEU A 234 19.60 -7.39 20.18
C LEU A 234 19.64 -8.11 21.53
N GLY A 235 18.48 -8.26 22.15
CA GLY A 235 18.30 -9.07 23.35
C GLY A 235 17.75 -10.44 22.98
N TRP A 236 18.38 -11.51 23.45
CA TRP A 236 17.91 -12.88 23.30
C TRP A 236 18.17 -13.65 24.59
N ARG A 237 17.12 -14.01 25.32
CA ARG A 237 17.23 -14.59 26.67
C ARG A 237 18.12 -13.70 27.57
N ASP A 238 19.19 -14.27 28.12
CA ASP A 238 20.16 -13.56 28.98
C ASP A 238 21.31 -12.91 28.19
N LEU A 239 21.30 -13.06 26.84
CA LEU A 239 22.31 -12.49 25.98
C LEU A 239 21.82 -11.12 25.47
N LEU A 240 22.58 -10.07 25.75
CA LEU A 240 22.39 -8.75 25.17
C LEU A 240 23.58 -8.44 24.26
N LEU A 241 23.29 -8.36 22.97
CA LEU A 241 24.24 -7.85 21.98
C LEU A 241 24.01 -6.34 21.85
N GLN A 242 25.07 -5.58 22.09
CA GLN A 242 25.09 -4.14 21.89
C GLN A 242 25.89 -3.79 20.64
N LYS A 243 25.56 -2.65 20.04
CA LYS A 243 26.25 -2.14 18.85
C LYS A 243 26.37 -3.22 17.76
N VAL A 244 25.25 -3.87 17.49
CA VAL A 244 25.21 -4.76 16.33
C VAL A 244 25.27 -3.89 15.09
N ASP A 245 26.28 -4.12 14.29
CA ASP A 245 26.57 -3.46 13.04
C ASP A 245 26.56 -4.53 11.95
N PHE A 246 25.79 -4.31 10.90
CA PHE A 246 25.77 -5.21 9.75
C PHE A 246 25.60 -4.46 8.45
N ASP A 247 26.12 -5.06 7.39
CA ASP A 247 25.98 -4.64 6.01
C ASP A 247 25.72 -5.90 5.17
N ILE A 248 24.55 -5.94 4.53
CA ILE A 248 24.04 -7.12 3.85
C ILE A 248 23.50 -6.71 2.48
N ASP A 249 23.99 -7.33 1.42
CA ASP A 249 23.41 -7.27 0.09
C ASP A 249 22.42 -8.42 -0.09
N ALA A 250 21.27 -8.16 -0.67
CA ALA A 250 20.26 -9.15 -0.98
C ALA A 250 19.69 -8.93 -2.38
N ASP A 251 19.55 -10.01 -3.13
CA ASP A 251 18.91 -10.05 -4.44
C ASP A 251 18.07 -11.32 -4.60
N GLN A 252 17.46 -11.53 -5.76
CA GLN A 252 16.67 -12.73 -6.06
C GLN A 252 17.47 -14.05 -6.02
N ASN A 253 18.81 -14.01 -5.99
CA ASN A 253 19.66 -15.19 -5.98
C ASN A 253 20.11 -15.54 -4.57
N GLY A 254 20.03 -14.61 -3.62
CA GLY A 254 20.42 -14.86 -2.24
C GLY A 254 20.81 -13.62 -1.46
N LEU A 255 21.54 -13.87 -0.38
CA LEU A 255 21.95 -12.89 0.59
C LEU A 255 23.45 -13.00 0.83
N LYS A 256 24.16 -11.87 0.79
CA LYS A 256 25.60 -11.75 1.04
C LYS A 256 25.83 -10.83 2.23
N ILE A 257 26.45 -11.36 3.27
CA ILE A 257 26.88 -10.59 4.43
C ILE A 257 28.25 -9.98 4.12
N ASN A 258 28.31 -8.64 4.02
CA ASN A 258 29.55 -7.92 3.78
C ASN A 258 30.29 -7.61 5.10
N ASN A 259 29.51 -7.27 6.13
CA ASN A 259 30.02 -7.03 7.47
C ASN A 259 29.01 -7.50 8.50
N PHE A 260 29.49 -8.03 9.61
CA PHE A 260 28.71 -8.27 10.82
C PHE A 260 29.62 -8.16 12.02
N SER A 261 29.30 -7.27 12.94
CA SER A 261 29.97 -7.19 14.22
C SER A 261 28.96 -6.97 15.35
N ALA A 262 29.25 -7.51 16.50
CA ALA A 262 28.43 -7.34 17.69
C ALA A 262 29.30 -7.40 18.95
N PHE A 263 28.92 -6.66 19.97
CA PHE A 263 29.59 -6.66 21.26
C PHE A 263 28.63 -7.23 22.31
N THR A 264 29.12 -8.13 23.14
CA THR A 264 28.37 -8.57 24.33
C THR A 264 28.67 -7.64 25.49
N GLU A 265 27.69 -7.27 26.27
CA GLU A 265 27.94 -6.74 27.60
C GLU A 265 28.41 -7.93 28.45
N THR A 266 29.72 -8.02 28.67
CA THR A 266 30.21 -8.86 29.74
C THR A 266 29.83 -8.19 31.04
N GLY A 267 28.78 -8.69 31.70
CA GLY A 267 28.46 -8.27 33.04
C GLY A 267 29.68 -8.47 33.92
N ALA A 268 30.07 -7.41 34.60
CA ALA A 268 31.05 -7.48 35.67
C ALA A 268 30.46 -8.21 36.87
#